data_45d6b588a784757453faf0d5c5115832
#
_entry.id   45d6b588a784757453faf0d5c5115832
#
_cell.length_a   1.000
_cell.length_b   1.000
_cell.length_c   1.000
_cell.angle_alpha   90.00
_cell.angle_beta   90.00
_cell.angle_gamma   90.00
#
_symmetry.space_group_name_H-M   'P 1'
#
loop_
_entity.id
_entity.type
_entity.pdbx_description
1 polymer ?
#
loop_
_entity_poly.entity_id
_entity_poly.type
_entity_poly.pdbx_seq_one_letter_code
_entity_poly.pdbx_strand_id
1 'polypeptide(L)'
;MVMGFGPPEGDTEVWATLQEAHQAGAMTFALPGSEGSYAVGAETQDPFIHQEIIEMLYHTLWETVHVFFEHRELGHELGDTAFLYPFLGQEKQETGDLLAEVAASIQMKVHDDSELRTRLALEGTEQISETARAIHDRLLRGGKLILFGNGGSATDANDWAIDCVLPPMGYQPVPAVSLSLEPANITAVANDVGAEVIFLRQLIAQAQPDDVAIAISTSGGSRNIIMAMDEARRQGLLTVALLGYDGGEIKRQRLADIPLVVHCDYIPRIQEVQASIYHIIRESLEVLHRGQA
;
A
#
# COMPACT_ATOMS: atom_id res chain seq x y z
N MET A 1 3.24 -24.01 -4.50
CA MET A 1 3.75 -23.12 -3.46
C MET A 1 2.57 -22.53 -2.70
N VAL A 2 2.65 -22.48 -1.38
CA VAL A 2 1.64 -21.90 -0.49
C VAL A 2 2.37 -20.92 0.46
N MET A 3 1.85 -19.73 0.59
CA MET A 3 2.38 -18.69 1.50
C MET A 3 1.31 -18.39 2.56
N GLY A 4 1.69 -18.39 3.82
CA GLY A 4 0.82 -18.04 4.94
C GLY A 4 1.31 -16.76 5.60
N PHE A 5 0.39 -15.81 5.77
CA PHE A 5 0.62 -14.55 6.47
C PHE A 5 -0.20 -14.54 7.75
N GLY A 6 0.35 -14.00 8.82
CA GLY A 6 -0.34 -13.92 10.11
C GLY A 6 0.14 -12.74 10.94
N PRO A 7 -0.53 -12.46 12.09
CA PRO A 7 -0.13 -11.42 13.01
C PRO A 7 1.21 -11.77 13.71
N PRO A 8 1.86 -10.83 14.42
CA PRO A 8 3.15 -11.06 15.08
C PRO A 8 3.19 -12.26 16.02
N GLU A 9 2.09 -12.50 16.73
CA GLU A 9 1.91 -13.66 17.61
C GLU A 9 1.68 -14.97 16.88
N GLY A 10 1.48 -14.91 15.57
CA GLY A 10 1.17 -16.05 14.72
C GLY A 10 -0.31 -16.42 14.72
N ASP A 11 -0.67 -17.33 13.81
CA ASP A 11 -2.04 -17.81 13.62
C ASP A 11 -2.06 -19.34 13.47
N THR A 12 -2.78 -20.02 14.39
CA THR A 12 -2.84 -21.47 14.44
C THR A 12 -3.52 -22.10 13.22
N GLU A 13 -4.50 -21.42 12.59
CA GLU A 13 -5.20 -21.91 11.41
C GLU A 13 -4.30 -21.78 10.18
N VAL A 14 -3.59 -20.68 10.06
CA VAL A 14 -2.57 -20.49 9.00
C VAL A 14 -1.50 -21.56 9.11
N TRP A 15 -0.98 -21.83 10.31
CA TRP A 15 0.04 -22.88 10.50
C TRP A 15 -0.47 -24.27 10.21
N ALA A 16 -1.68 -24.62 10.65
CA ALA A 16 -2.29 -25.91 10.34
C ALA A 16 -2.43 -26.10 8.82
N THR A 17 -2.90 -25.07 8.11
CA THR A 17 -3.04 -25.08 6.65
C THR A 17 -1.67 -25.25 5.95
N LEU A 18 -0.64 -24.55 6.41
CA LEU A 18 0.71 -24.68 5.88
C LEU A 18 1.29 -26.10 6.12
N GLN A 19 1.03 -26.70 7.28
CA GLN A 19 1.45 -28.07 7.58
C GLN A 19 0.78 -29.08 6.64
N GLU A 20 -0.53 -28.98 6.42
CA GLU A 20 -1.25 -29.85 5.48
C GLU A 20 -0.71 -29.70 4.05
N ALA A 21 -0.49 -28.46 3.62
CA ALA A 21 0.10 -28.19 2.30
C ALA A 21 1.51 -28.78 2.17
N HIS A 22 2.34 -28.66 3.21
CA HIS A 22 3.69 -29.23 3.24
C HIS A 22 3.67 -30.76 3.17
N GLN A 23 2.78 -31.41 3.95
CA GLN A 23 2.59 -32.87 3.91
C GLN A 23 2.10 -33.36 2.54
N ALA A 24 1.33 -32.53 1.83
CA ALA A 24 0.91 -32.78 0.45
C ALA A 24 2.02 -32.53 -0.60
N GLY A 25 3.24 -32.18 -0.17
CA GLY A 25 4.40 -31.95 -1.03
C GLY A 25 4.52 -30.53 -1.59
N ALA A 26 3.75 -29.58 -1.08
CA ALA A 26 3.89 -28.18 -1.48
C ALA A 26 5.11 -27.52 -0.81
N MET A 27 5.76 -26.62 -1.54
CA MET A 27 6.69 -25.65 -0.96
C MET A 27 5.88 -24.63 -0.15
N THR A 28 6.25 -24.41 1.10
CA THR A 28 5.51 -23.52 2.03
C THR A 28 6.38 -22.40 2.55
N PHE A 29 5.78 -21.20 2.70
CA PHE A 29 6.39 -20.03 3.31
C PHE A 29 5.50 -19.54 4.45
N ALA A 30 6.07 -19.41 5.64
CA ALA A 30 5.40 -18.86 6.83
C ALA A 30 5.95 -17.47 7.17
N LEU A 31 5.06 -16.48 7.23
CA LEU A 31 5.37 -15.07 7.48
C LEU A 31 4.35 -14.46 8.49
N PRO A 32 4.56 -14.46 9.80
CA PRO A 32 5.69 -15.08 10.51
C PRO A 32 5.50 -16.58 10.69
N GLY A 33 6.57 -17.27 11.04
CA GLY A 33 6.51 -18.67 11.41
C GLY A 33 7.88 -19.25 11.76
N SER A 34 7.84 -20.44 12.35
CA SER A 34 9.03 -21.23 12.69
C SER A 34 9.07 -22.58 11.99
N GLU A 35 8.01 -22.94 11.29
CA GLU A 35 7.84 -24.23 10.64
C GLU A 35 7.46 -24.07 9.15
N GLY A 36 7.82 -25.06 8.35
CA GLY A 36 7.58 -25.08 6.90
C GLY A 36 8.87 -25.21 6.10
N SER A 37 8.79 -25.12 4.76
CA SER A 37 9.98 -25.14 3.89
C SER A 37 10.85 -23.91 4.12
N TYR A 38 10.21 -22.77 4.31
CA TYR A 38 10.83 -21.49 4.62
C TYR A 38 9.97 -20.74 5.66
N ALA A 39 10.62 -20.17 6.66
CA ALA A 39 9.96 -19.42 7.71
C ALA A 39 10.78 -18.18 8.07
N VAL A 40 10.09 -17.08 8.33
CA VAL A 40 10.68 -15.84 8.85
C VAL A 40 9.98 -15.51 10.16
N GLY A 41 10.75 -15.28 11.23
CA GLY A 41 10.19 -14.89 12.53
C GLY A 41 9.62 -13.48 12.51
N ALA A 42 8.74 -13.19 13.49
CA ALA A 42 8.29 -11.82 13.70
C ALA A 42 9.42 -11.00 14.35
N GLU A 43 9.84 -9.94 13.71
CA GLU A 43 10.90 -9.04 14.19
C GLU A 43 10.36 -7.98 15.17
N THR A 44 9.04 -7.83 15.26
CA THR A 44 8.36 -6.85 16.11
C THR A 44 7.03 -7.40 16.63
N GLN A 45 6.55 -6.84 17.73
CA GLN A 45 5.20 -7.09 18.26
C GLN A 45 4.20 -6.00 17.86
N ASP A 46 4.66 -4.93 17.23
CA ASP A 46 3.80 -3.89 16.67
C ASP A 46 3.12 -4.41 15.40
N PRO A 47 1.77 -4.46 15.33
CA PRO A 47 1.06 -5.04 14.20
C PRO A 47 1.27 -4.27 12.89
N PHE A 48 1.38 -2.95 12.95
CA PHE A 48 1.58 -2.12 11.76
C PHE A 48 3.01 -2.26 11.21
N ILE A 49 4.02 -2.17 12.08
CA ILE A 49 5.41 -2.40 11.67
C ILE A 49 5.58 -3.84 11.14
N HIS A 50 4.89 -4.82 11.74
CA HIS A 50 4.93 -6.19 11.27
C HIS A 50 4.34 -6.34 9.85
N GLN A 51 3.20 -5.71 9.58
CA GLN A 51 2.59 -5.67 8.24
C GLN A 51 3.52 -5.04 7.21
N GLU A 52 4.17 -3.91 7.53
CA GLU A 52 5.13 -3.24 6.66
C GLU A 52 6.37 -4.11 6.36
N ILE A 53 6.87 -4.87 7.34
CA ILE A 53 7.97 -5.83 7.13
C ILE A 53 7.53 -6.97 6.19
N ILE A 54 6.31 -7.49 6.35
CA ILE A 54 5.75 -8.52 5.46
C ILE A 54 5.64 -7.98 4.03
N GLU A 55 5.15 -6.75 3.86
CA GLU A 55 5.05 -6.11 2.55
C GLU A 55 6.41 -5.99 1.87
N MET A 56 7.43 -5.51 2.56
CA MET A 56 8.80 -5.45 2.05
C MET A 56 9.33 -6.84 1.67
N LEU A 57 9.04 -7.88 2.47
CA LEU A 57 9.47 -9.24 2.19
C LEU A 57 8.82 -9.81 0.94
N TYR A 58 7.49 -9.67 0.75
CA TYR A 58 6.85 -10.22 -0.44
C TYR A 58 7.21 -9.44 -1.71
N HIS A 59 7.38 -8.12 -1.63
CA HIS A 59 7.90 -7.33 -2.75
C HIS A 59 9.29 -7.82 -3.17
N THR A 60 10.19 -8.01 -2.21
CA THR A 60 11.53 -8.52 -2.46
C THR A 60 11.52 -9.92 -3.06
N LEU A 61 10.66 -10.83 -2.56
CA LEU A 61 10.49 -12.17 -3.12
C LEU A 61 9.98 -12.12 -4.55
N TRP A 62 8.95 -11.32 -4.80
CA TRP A 62 8.35 -11.19 -6.12
C TRP A 62 9.34 -10.64 -7.15
N GLU A 63 10.08 -9.60 -6.81
CA GLU A 63 11.13 -9.03 -7.66
C GLU A 63 12.25 -10.06 -7.93
N THR A 64 12.67 -10.81 -6.91
CA THR A 64 13.67 -11.87 -7.04
C THR A 64 13.22 -12.95 -8.03
N VAL A 65 11.96 -13.40 -7.93
CA VAL A 65 11.37 -14.37 -8.85
C VAL A 65 11.38 -13.85 -10.29
N HIS A 66 11.08 -12.57 -10.52
CA HIS A 66 11.11 -11.95 -11.85
C HIS A 66 12.53 -11.94 -12.44
N VAL A 67 13.54 -11.59 -11.65
CA VAL A 67 14.95 -11.65 -12.08
C VAL A 67 15.30 -13.05 -12.59
N PHE A 68 14.89 -14.11 -11.87
CA PHE A 68 15.15 -15.50 -12.30
C PHE A 68 14.36 -15.89 -13.56
N PHE A 69 13.11 -15.45 -13.72
CA PHE A 69 12.33 -15.75 -14.92
C PHE A 69 12.93 -15.10 -16.16
N GLU A 70 13.37 -13.87 -16.09
CA GLU A 70 13.94 -13.15 -17.21
C GLU A 70 15.28 -13.71 -17.66
N HIS A 71 16.13 -14.11 -16.72
CA HIS A 71 17.36 -14.85 -17.05
C HIS A 71 17.08 -16.19 -17.75
N ARG A 72 15.91 -16.77 -17.54
CA ARG A 72 15.50 -18.04 -18.18
C ARG A 72 14.88 -17.82 -19.58
N GLU A 73 14.20 -16.72 -19.81
CA GLU A 73 13.47 -16.41 -21.07
C GLU A 73 14.31 -15.60 -22.06
N LEU A 74 15.57 -15.84 -22.13
CA LEU A 74 16.57 -15.20 -22.98
C LEU A 74 16.10 -14.98 -24.43
N GLY A 75 15.65 -13.78 -24.75
CA GLY A 75 15.43 -13.36 -26.16
C GLY A 75 14.24 -12.45 -26.44
N HIS A 76 13.44 -12.13 -25.45
CA HIS A 76 12.35 -11.17 -25.66
C HIS A 76 12.73 -9.77 -25.18
N GLU A 77 12.51 -8.77 -26.04
CA GLU A 77 12.60 -7.36 -25.66
C GLU A 77 11.58 -7.10 -24.52
N LEU A 78 12.06 -6.55 -23.42
CA LEU A 78 11.22 -6.06 -22.34
C LEU A 78 10.45 -4.85 -22.86
N GLY A 79 9.17 -5.00 -23.13
CA GLY A 79 8.29 -3.90 -23.50
C GLY A 79 8.14 -2.86 -22.35
N ASP A 80 7.00 -2.20 -22.29
CA ASP A 80 6.68 -1.11 -21.33
C ASP A 80 6.83 -1.46 -19.84
N THR A 81 7.12 -2.72 -19.49
CA THR A 81 7.37 -3.18 -18.11
C THR A 81 8.73 -2.75 -17.55
N ALA A 82 9.68 -2.35 -18.39
CA ALA A 82 11.00 -1.89 -17.97
C ALA A 82 10.96 -0.67 -17.03
N PHE A 83 9.90 0.13 -17.06
CA PHE A 83 9.73 1.26 -16.16
C PHE A 83 9.37 0.81 -14.72
N LEU A 84 8.71 -0.33 -14.57
CA LEU A 84 8.39 -0.93 -13.27
C LEU A 84 9.62 -1.61 -12.65
N TYR A 85 10.54 -2.05 -13.49
CA TYR A 85 11.72 -2.83 -13.10
C TYR A 85 12.97 -2.34 -13.84
N PRO A 86 13.53 -1.18 -13.45
CA PRO A 86 14.69 -0.58 -14.17
C PRO A 86 15.93 -1.46 -14.22
N PHE A 87 16.07 -2.42 -13.28
CA PHE A 87 17.19 -3.36 -13.21
C PHE A 87 17.08 -4.53 -14.22
N LEU A 88 15.93 -4.74 -14.85
CA LEU A 88 15.68 -5.83 -15.79
C LEU A 88 16.22 -5.55 -17.21
N GLY A 89 16.65 -4.32 -17.48
CA GLY A 89 17.18 -3.89 -18.79
C GLY A 89 18.69 -4.13 -18.98
N GLN A 90 19.39 -4.85 -18.08
CA GLN A 90 20.85 -5.06 -18.20
C GLN A 90 21.21 -6.42 -18.83
N GLU A 91 22.33 -6.45 -19.59
CA GLU A 91 22.79 -7.60 -20.37
C GLU A 91 23.20 -8.83 -19.53
N LYS A 92 23.16 -9.99 -20.15
CA LYS A 92 23.34 -11.36 -19.60
C LYS A 92 24.65 -11.60 -18.87
N GLN A 93 24.57 -12.28 -17.71
CA GLN A 93 25.71 -12.83 -16.98
C GLN A 93 25.51 -14.31 -16.54
N GLU A 94 26.59 -15.02 -16.19
CA GLU A 94 26.57 -16.42 -15.79
C GLU A 94 25.96 -16.64 -14.38
N THR A 95 25.41 -17.82 -14.12
CA THR A 95 24.56 -18.15 -12.94
C THR A 95 25.23 -17.89 -11.56
N GLY A 96 26.56 -17.87 -11.47
CA GLY A 96 27.27 -17.56 -10.22
C GLY A 96 27.24 -16.08 -9.86
N ASP A 97 27.25 -15.22 -10.86
CA ASP A 97 27.14 -13.76 -10.69
C ASP A 97 25.72 -13.36 -10.34
N LEU A 98 24.70 -14.10 -10.84
CA LEU A 98 23.28 -13.85 -10.60
C LEU A 98 22.90 -13.87 -9.11
N LEU A 99 23.35 -14.84 -8.34
CA LEU A 99 23.06 -14.91 -6.89
C LEU A 99 23.71 -13.74 -6.13
N ALA A 100 24.91 -13.33 -6.53
CA ALA A 100 25.56 -12.17 -5.94
C ALA A 100 24.83 -10.86 -6.31
N GLU A 101 24.35 -10.73 -7.54
CA GLU A 101 23.55 -9.59 -8.00
C GLU A 101 22.20 -9.50 -7.28
N VAL A 102 21.51 -10.62 -7.13
CA VAL A 102 20.26 -10.70 -6.35
C VAL A 102 20.51 -10.26 -4.91
N ALA A 103 21.56 -10.78 -4.26
CA ALA A 103 21.89 -10.40 -2.89
C ALA A 103 22.21 -8.90 -2.76
N ALA A 104 22.98 -8.34 -3.70
CA ALA A 104 23.29 -6.92 -3.74
C ALA A 104 22.03 -6.07 -3.98
N SER A 105 21.14 -6.52 -4.87
CA SER A 105 19.85 -5.87 -5.13
C SER A 105 18.97 -5.83 -3.88
N ILE A 106 18.86 -6.93 -3.13
CA ILE A 106 18.11 -7.00 -1.88
C ILE A 106 18.69 -6.01 -0.85
N GLN A 107 20.02 -5.99 -0.67
CA GLN A 107 20.68 -5.07 0.26
C GLN A 107 20.43 -3.60 -0.11
N MET A 108 20.54 -3.27 -1.39
CA MET A 108 20.24 -1.92 -1.90
C MET A 108 18.80 -1.51 -1.59
N LYS A 109 17.83 -2.37 -1.85
CA LYS A 109 16.41 -2.10 -1.61
C LYS A 109 16.09 -1.85 -0.14
N VAL A 110 16.63 -2.67 0.76
CA VAL A 110 16.48 -2.47 2.21
C VAL A 110 17.11 -1.14 2.65
N HIS A 111 18.25 -0.79 2.08
CA HIS A 111 18.90 0.49 2.35
C HIS A 111 18.06 1.67 1.87
N ASP A 112 17.58 1.63 0.63
CA ASP A 112 16.74 2.68 0.04
C ASP A 112 15.45 2.90 0.85
N ASP A 113 14.78 1.80 1.27
CA ASP A 113 13.60 1.87 2.12
C ASP A 113 13.90 2.53 3.48
N SER A 114 15.02 2.12 4.11
CA SER A 114 15.47 2.71 5.39
C SER A 114 15.78 4.21 5.27
N GLU A 115 16.40 4.64 4.17
CA GLU A 115 16.67 6.06 3.91
C GLU A 115 15.37 6.85 3.71
N LEU A 116 14.42 6.32 2.95
CA LEU A 116 13.12 6.97 2.71
C LEU A 116 12.32 7.13 4.00
N ARG A 117 12.27 6.09 4.85
CA ARG A 117 11.60 6.14 6.16
C ARG A 117 12.29 7.11 7.12
N THR A 118 13.63 7.15 7.10
CA THR A 118 14.40 8.13 7.88
C THR A 118 14.07 9.56 7.44
N ARG A 119 13.99 9.81 6.13
CA ARG A 119 13.60 11.12 5.59
C ARG A 119 12.15 11.46 5.99
N LEU A 120 11.23 10.50 5.89
CA LEU A 120 9.85 10.68 6.34
C LEU A 120 9.78 11.09 7.81
N ALA A 121 10.56 10.44 8.69
CA ALA A 121 10.61 10.76 10.11
C ALA A 121 11.18 12.16 10.39
N LEU A 122 12.13 12.63 9.59
CA LEU A 122 12.77 13.93 9.78
C LEU A 122 11.97 15.10 9.17
N GLU A 123 11.34 14.89 8.02
CA GLU A 123 10.75 15.95 7.21
C GLU A 123 9.22 15.88 7.13
N GLY A 124 8.62 14.69 7.30
CA GLY A 124 7.18 14.44 7.10
C GLY A 124 6.33 14.54 8.35
N THR A 125 6.93 14.50 9.54
CA THR A 125 6.20 14.34 10.82
C THR A 125 5.16 15.43 11.07
N GLU A 126 5.48 16.70 10.78
CA GLU A 126 4.56 17.82 10.97
C GLU A 126 3.34 17.69 10.06
N GLN A 127 3.56 17.45 8.75
CA GLN A 127 2.49 17.32 7.76
C GLN A 127 1.59 16.11 8.04
N ILE A 128 2.17 14.96 8.46
CA ILE A 128 1.41 13.77 8.85
C ILE A 128 0.55 14.07 10.09
N SER A 129 1.11 14.75 11.09
CA SER A 129 0.39 15.14 12.30
C SER A 129 -0.76 16.12 12.01
N GLU A 130 -0.56 17.08 11.12
CA GLU A 130 -1.61 17.99 10.66
C GLU A 130 -2.70 17.25 9.88
N THR A 131 -2.31 16.28 9.05
CA THR A 131 -3.25 15.40 8.32
C THR A 131 -4.12 14.63 9.28
N ALA A 132 -3.52 13.99 10.30
CA ALA A 132 -4.26 13.24 11.32
C ALA A 132 -5.27 14.14 12.08
N ARG A 133 -4.87 15.37 12.46
CA ARG A 133 -5.78 16.31 13.09
C ARG A 133 -6.93 16.72 12.18
N ALA A 134 -6.64 17.06 10.92
CA ALA A 134 -7.67 17.45 9.95
C ALA A 134 -8.68 16.33 9.69
N ILE A 135 -8.22 15.08 9.59
CA ILE A 135 -9.07 13.89 9.51
C ILE A 135 -9.92 13.76 10.78
N HIS A 136 -9.29 13.81 11.96
CA HIS A 136 -9.96 13.69 13.25
C HIS A 136 -11.09 14.73 13.41
N ASP A 137 -10.86 15.97 13.00
CA ASP A 137 -11.86 17.03 13.04
C ASP A 137 -13.10 16.73 12.17
N ARG A 138 -12.93 16.02 11.03
CA ARG A 138 -14.02 15.56 10.19
C ARG A 138 -14.77 14.39 10.84
N LEU A 139 -14.04 13.45 11.42
CA LEU A 139 -14.64 12.32 12.15
C LEU A 139 -15.49 12.79 13.33
N LEU A 140 -15.08 13.80 14.07
CA LEU A 140 -15.85 14.41 15.16
C LEU A 140 -17.18 15.04 14.68
N ARG A 141 -17.27 15.42 13.42
CA ARG A 141 -18.52 15.92 12.80
C ARG A 141 -19.37 14.83 12.19
N GLY A 142 -19.00 13.55 12.38
CA GLY A 142 -19.73 12.38 11.90
C GLY A 142 -19.32 11.95 10.48
N GLY A 143 -18.23 12.47 9.93
CA GLY A 143 -17.67 12.04 8.66
C GLY A 143 -17.02 10.66 8.73
N LYS A 144 -16.70 10.12 7.56
CA LYS A 144 -15.99 8.87 7.36
C LYS A 144 -14.84 9.04 6.38
N LEU A 145 -13.93 8.07 6.34
CA LEU A 145 -12.88 7.98 5.33
C LEU A 145 -13.42 7.27 4.08
N ILE A 146 -13.17 7.83 2.92
CA ILE A 146 -13.47 7.24 1.61
C ILE A 146 -12.15 7.09 0.86
N LEU A 147 -11.64 5.85 0.80
CA LEU A 147 -10.34 5.51 0.27
C LEU A 147 -10.47 4.91 -1.13
N PHE A 148 -9.52 5.22 -2.01
CA PHE A 148 -9.47 4.64 -3.35
C PHE A 148 -8.09 4.73 -3.98
N GLY A 149 -7.76 3.74 -4.81
CA GLY A 149 -6.53 3.60 -5.53
C GLY A 149 -6.63 2.58 -6.67
N ASN A 150 -5.59 2.43 -7.47
CA ASN A 150 -5.52 1.43 -8.54
C ASN A 150 -4.40 0.42 -8.26
N GLY A 151 -4.58 -0.86 -8.65
CA GLY A 151 -3.57 -1.90 -8.51
C GLY A 151 -3.12 -2.07 -7.06
N GLY A 152 -1.81 -1.98 -6.78
CA GLY A 152 -1.27 -2.04 -5.42
C GLY A 152 -1.80 -0.93 -4.51
N SER A 153 -2.00 0.29 -5.04
CA SER A 153 -2.66 1.35 -4.26
C SER A 153 -4.14 1.07 -3.96
N ALA A 154 -4.79 0.14 -4.67
CA ALA A 154 -6.13 -0.33 -4.31
C ALA A 154 -6.06 -1.30 -3.13
N THR A 155 -5.03 -2.15 -3.04
CA THR A 155 -4.78 -2.98 -1.86
C THR A 155 -4.48 -2.12 -0.65
N ASP A 156 -3.62 -1.10 -0.75
CA ASP A 156 -3.34 -0.16 0.33
C ASP A 156 -4.61 0.55 0.83
N ALA A 157 -5.50 0.97 -0.10
CA ALA A 157 -6.78 1.58 0.26
C ALA A 157 -7.71 0.59 1.01
N ASN A 158 -7.68 -0.70 0.64
CA ASN A 158 -8.43 -1.75 1.33
C ASN A 158 -7.85 -2.03 2.72
N ASP A 159 -6.53 -2.14 2.83
CA ASP A 159 -5.82 -2.42 4.08
C ASP A 159 -6.05 -1.30 5.08
N TRP A 160 -5.87 -0.05 4.68
CA TRP A 160 -6.16 1.09 5.56
C TRP A 160 -7.63 1.14 5.98
N ALA A 161 -8.57 0.81 5.08
CA ALA A 161 -9.99 0.73 5.45
C ALA A 161 -10.26 -0.37 6.46
N ILE A 162 -9.60 -1.54 6.34
CA ILE A 162 -9.73 -2.66 7.28
C ILE A 162 -9.13 -2.27 8.64
N ASP A 163 -7.95 -1.66 8.68
CA ASP A 163 -7.31 -1.15 9.92
C ASP A 163 -8.15 -0.08 10.64
N CYS A 164 -9.03 0.59 9.90
CA CYS A 164 -9.98 1.51 10.47
C CYS A 164 -11.20 0.81 11.07
N VAL A 165 -11.82 -0.14 10.36
CA VAL A 165 -13.08 -0.77 10.77
C VAL A 165 -12.89 -1.98 11.69
N LEU A 166 -11.75 -2.69 11.56
CA LEU A 166 -11.33 -3.82 12.38
C LEU A 166 -9.91 -3.58 12.93
N PRO A 167 -9.74 -2.55 13.77
CA PRO A 167 -8.41 -2.14 14.20
C PRO A 167 -7.75 -3.17 15.12
N PRO A 168 -6.42 -3.08 15.28
CA PRO A 168 -5.70 -3.87 16.30
C PRO A 168 -6.31 -3.70 17.69
N MET A 169 -6.05 -4.69 18.57
CA MET A 169 -6.59 -4.70 19.92
C MET A 169 -6.23 -3.41 20.69
N GLY A 170 -7.23 -2.77 21.27
CA GLY A 170 -7.07 -1.55 22.06
C GLY A 170 -7.23 -0.25 21.25
N TYR A 171 -7.42 -0.34 19.95
CA TYR A 171 -7.73 0.82 19.10
C TYR A 171 -9.24 0.96 18.91
N GLN A 172 -9.71 2.21 18.75
CA GLN A 172 -11.11 2.49 18.46
C GLN A 172 -11.38 2.34 16.96
N PRO A 173 -12.52 1.73 16.55
CA PRO A 173 -12.92 1.71 15.14
C PRO A 173 -13.13 3.12 14.59
N VAL A 174 -12.71 3.32 13.35
CA VAL A 174 -12.91 4.56 12.58
C VAL A 174 -13.82 4.25 11.38
N PRO A 175 -14.89 5.01 11.13
CA PRO A 175 -15.73 4.83 9.97
C PRO A 175 -14.93 5.01 8.68
N ALA A 176 -14.82 3.96 7.88
CA ALA A 176 -14.07 3.97 6.62
C ALA A 176 -14.71 3.06 5.57
N VAL A 177 -14.50 3.39 4.30
CA VAL A 177 -14.91 2.56 3.16
C VAL A 177 -13.85 2.69 2.06
N SER A 178 -13.45 1.56 1.46
CA SER A 178 -12.67 1.56 0.24
C SER A 178 -13.57 1.39 -0.98
N LEU A 179 -13.46 2.31 -1.94
CA LEU A 179 -14.15 2.22 -3.23
C LEU A 179 -13.49 1.19 -4.17
N SER A 180 -12.35 0.63 -3.77
CA SER A 180 -11.61 -0.38 -4.52
C SER A 180 -12.00 -1.81 -4.13
N LEU A 181 -12.83 -1.99 -3.08
CA LEU A 181 -13.11 -3.30 -2.49
C LEU A 181 -14.14 -4.13 -3.27
N GLU A 182 -15.10 -3.49 -3.98
CA GLU A 182 -16.21 -4.18 -4.64
C GLU A 182 -15.98 -4.31 -6.16
N PRO A 183 -15.44 -5.44 -6.63
CA PRO A 183 -15.09 -5.61 -8.05
C PRO A 183 -16.31 -5.61 -8.98
N ALA A 184 -17.51 -6.00 -8.52
CA ALA A 184 -18.69 -5.98 -9.35
C ALA A 184 -19.09 -4.53 -9.71
N ASN A 185 -19.03 -3.60 -8.75
CA ASN A 185 -19.27 -2.18 -9.02
C ASN A 185 -18.23 -1.59 -9.98
N ILE A 186 -16.95 -1.93 -9.76
CA ILE A 186 -15.84 -1.45 -10.59
C ILE A 186 -16.04 -1.91 -12.04
N THR A 187 -16.25 -3.21 -12.24
CA THR A 187 -16.38 -3.79 -13.58
C THR A 187 -17.65 -3.36 -14.28
N ALA A 188 -18.80 -3.23 -13.59
CA ALA A 188 -20.03 -2.75 -14.16
C ALA A 188 -19.91 -1.28 -14.63
N VAL A 189 -19.40 -0.38 -13.77
CA VAL A 189 -19.20 1.02 -14.13
C VAL A 189 -18.18 1.16 -15.27
N ALA A 190 -17.09 0.40 -15.23
CA ALA A 190 -16.07 0.42 -16.28
C ALA A 190 -16.64 -0.02 -17.64
N ASN A 191 -17.50 -1.06 -17.66
CA ASN A 191 -18.14 -1.56 -18.88
C ASN A 191 -19.21 -0.62 -19.44
N ASP A 192 -20.06 -0.08 -18.56
CA ASP A 192 -21.28 0.64 -18.98
C ASP A 192 -21.06 2.15 -19.17
N VAL A 193 -20.08 2.74 -18.48
CA VAL A 193 -19.88 4.20 -18.46
C VAL A 193 -18.43 4.56 -18.84
N GLY A 194 -17.44 3.83 -18.33
CA GLY A 194 -16.02 4.04 -18.61
C GLY A 194 -15.16 3.85 -17.35
N ALA A 195 -13.93 3.37 -17.57
CA ALA A 195 -12.98 3.10 -16.50
C ALA A 195 -12.55 4.36 -15.72
N GLU A 196 -12.62 5.51 -16.38
CA GLU A 196 -12.24 6.80 -15.78
C GLU A 196 -13.22 7.31 -14.72
N VAL A 197 -14.41 6.73 -14.60
CA VAL A 197 -15.45 7.17 -13.65
C VAL A 197 -15.78 6.15 -12.55
N ILE A 198 -15.02 5.07 -12.44
CA ILE A 198 -15.28 3.99 -11.47
C ILE A 198 -15.36 4.49 -10.03
N PHE A 199 -14.44 5.37 -9.60
CA PHE A 199 -14.42 5.96 -8.26
C PHE A 199 -15.36 7.17 -8.17
N LEU A 200 -15.41 8.00 -9.20
CA LEU A 200 -16.30 9.15 -9.29
C LEU A 200 -17.77 8.77 -9.04
N ARG A 201 -18.26 7.71 -9.71
CA ARG A 201 -19.66 7.26 -9.57
C ARG A 201 -19.98 6.77 -8.17
N GLN A 202 -19.06 6.04 -7.55
CA GLN A 202 -19.21 5.54 -6.19
C GLN A 202 -19.15 6.70 -5.17
N LEU A 203 -18.23 7.65 -5.37
CA LEU A 203 -18.09 8.83 -4.51
C LEU A 203 -19.36 9.68 -4.54
N ILE A 204 -19.90 10.00 -5.70
CA ILE A 204 -21.18 10.73 -5.82
C ILE A 204 -22.30 10.06 -5.04
N ALA A 205 -22.35 8.72 -5.02
CA ALA A 205 -23.42 7.98 -4.35
C ALA A 205 -23.27 7.90 -2.82
N GLN A 206 -22.06 8.00 -2.29
CA GLN A 206 -21.76 7.67 -0.89
C GLN A 206 -21.21 8.83 -0.06
N ALA A 207 -20.66 9.88 -0.69
CA ALA A 207 -19.99 10.96 0.01
C ALA A 207 -20.96 11.95 0.67
N GLN A 208 -20.52 12.47 1.81
CA GLN A 208 -21.17 13.55 2.56
C GLN A 208 -20.16 14.68 2.78
N PRO A 209 -20.58 15.94 3.02
CA PRO A 209 -19.65 17.08 3.11
C PRO A 209 -18.57 16.98 4.19
N ASP A 210 -18.82 16.27 5.30
CA ASP A 210 -17.82 16.07 6.37
C ASP A 210 -16.92 14.85 6.17
N ASP A 211 -17.11 14.09 5.09
CA ASP A 211 -16.24 12.98 4.77
C ASP A 211 -14.84 13.43 4.31
N VAL A 212 -13.91 12.48 4.35
CA VAL A 212 -12.53 12.66 3.90
C VAL A 212 -12.30 11.76 2.70
N ALA A 213 -12.01 12.32 1.54
CA ALA A 213 -11.60 11.57 0.36
C ALA A 213 -10.08 11.36 0.38
N ILE A 214 -9.64 10.11 0.37
CA ILE A 214 -8.23 9.72 0.42
C ILE A 214 -7.87 8.98 -0.86
N ALA A 215 -7.09 9.61 -1.71
CA ALA A 215 -6.54 8.99 -2.91
C ALA A 215 -5.15 8.41 -2.63
N ILE A 216 -4.92 7.16 -3.02
CA ILE A 216 -3.58 6.56 -3.03
C ILE A 216 -3.19 6.34 -4.49
N SER A 217 -2.07 6.95 -4.90
CA SER A 217 -1.60 6.88 -6.28
C SER A 217 -0.10 7.16 -6.37
N THR A 218 0.67 6.18 -6.78
CA THR A 218 2.12 6.36 -6.96
C THR A 218 2.43 7.46 -7.99
N SER A 219 1.75 7.49 -9.13
CA SER A 219 2.01 8.46 -10.21
C SER A 219 1.30 9.80 -10.05
N GLY A 220 0.20 9.87 -9.26
CA GLY A 220 -0.68 11.03 -9.20
C GLY A 220 -1.30 11.45 -10.55
N GLY A 221 -1.27 10.56 -11.56
CA GLY A 221 -1.69 10.85 -12.94
C GLY A 221 -2.89 10.05 -13.44
N SER A 222 -3.39 9.09 -12.68
CA SER A 222 -4.50 8.21 -13.09
C SER A 222 -5.81 8.98 -13.27
N ARG A 223 -6.41 8.90 -14.46
CA ARG A 223 -7.59 9.68 -14.84
C ARG A 223 -8.78 9.47 -13.90
N ASN A 224 -9.06 8.23 -13.50
CA ASN A 224 -10.15 7.89 -12.57
C ASN A 224 -9.93 8.48 -11.17
N ILE A 225 -8.69 8.54 -10.68
CA ILE A 225 -8.34 9.16 -9.40
C ILE A 225 -8.52 10.68 -9.50
N ILE A 226 -8.01 11.32 -10.56
CA ILE A 226 -8.13 12.76 -10.80
C ILE A 226 -9.60 13.18 -10.81
N MET A 227 -10.47 12.46 -11.55
CA MET A 227 -11.89 12.78 -11.63
C MET A 227 -12.62 12.62 -10.29
N ALA A 228 -12.27 11.60 -9.50
CA ALA A 228 -12.83 11.41 -8.17
C ALA A 228 -12.38 12.51 -7.19
N MET A 229 -11.10 12.91 -7.23
CA MET A 229 -10.57 13.98 -6.40
C MET A 229 -11.17 15.36 -6.72
N ASP A 230 -11.36 15.66 -8.01
CA ASP A 230 -12.04 16.90 -8.44
C ASP A 230 -13.47 16.96 -7.93
N GLU A 231 -14.21 15.86 -8.03
CA GLU A 231 -15.57 15.74 -7.49
C GLU A 231 -15.60 15.86 -5.96
N ALA A 232 -14.66 15.21 -5.24
CA ALA A 232 -14.57 15.30 -3.80
C ALA A 232 -14.41 16.76 -3.34
N ARG A 233 -13.53 17.51 -4.00
CA ARG A 233 -13.38 18.95 -3.75
C ARG A 233 -14.66 19.75 -4.04
N ARG A 234 -15.31 19.45 -5.15
CA ARG A 234 -16.56 20.12 -5.54
C ARG A 234 -17.67 19.90 -4.51
N GLN A 235 -17.71 18.75 -3.87
CA GLN A 235 -18.64 18.42 -2.79
C GLN A 235 -18.23 18.95 -1.41
N GLY A 236 -17.04 19.53 -1.25
CA GLY A 236 -16.54 20.10 0.01
C GLY A 236 -15.94 19.09 0.98
N LEU A 237 -15.60 17.89 0.51
CA LEU A 237 -14.84 16.92 1.31
C LEU A 237 -13.44 17.47 1.62
N LEU A 238 -12.87 17.02 2.74
CA LEU A 238 -11.43 17.13 2.93
C LEU A 238 -10.75 16.16 1.98
N THR A 239 -9.81 16.66 1.18
CA THR A 239 -9.11 15.84 0.19
C THR A 239 -7.67 15.61 0.59
N VAL A 240 -7.29 14.34 0.77
CA VAL A 240 -5.94 13.88 1.09
C VAL A 240 -5.44 13.01 -0.04
N ALA A 241 -4.18 13.11 -0.42
CA ALA A 241 -3.59 12.23 -1.42
C ALA A 241 -2.21 11.74 -0.99
N LEU A 242 -2.01 10.42 -0.99
CA LEU A 242 -0.71 9.77 -0.87
C LEU A 242 -0.16 9.57 -2.28
N LEU A 243 0.94 10.22 -2.58
CA LEU A 243 1.50 10.34 -3.91
C LEU A 243 2.97 9.89 -3.94
N GLY A 244 3.46 9.53 -5.11
CA GLY A 244 4.87 9.27 -5.34
C GLY A 244 5.46 10.26 -6.36
N TYR A 245 6.70 10.00 -6.78
CA TYR A 245 7.43 10.82 -7.74
C TYR A 245 7.46 12.32 -7.34
N ASP A 246 6.89 13.17 -8.16
CA ASP A 246 6.72 14.61 -7.93
C ASP A 246 5.30 14.99 -7.46
N GLY A 247 4.41 14.00 -7.30
CA GLY A 247 3.00 14.17 -6.96
C GLY A 247 2.07 14.25 -8.17
N GLY A 248 2.61 14.23 -9.38
CA GLY A 248 1.87 14.15 -10.63
C GLY A 248 0.84 15.25 -10.85
N GLU A 249 -0.20 14.93 -11.60
CA GLU A 249 -1.27 15.86 -11.98
C GLU A 249 -2.14 16.28 -10.80
N ILE A 250 -2.35 15.38 -9.82
CA ILE A 250 -3.12 15.70 -8.60
C ILE A 250 -2.48 16.89 -7.87
N LYS A 251 -1.15 16.88 -7.70
CA LYS A 251 -0.42 18.00 -7.06
C LYS A 251 -0.41 19.24 -7.95
N ARG A 252 -0.15 19.10 -9.27
CA ARG A 252 -0.11 20.24 -10.20
C ARG A 252 -1.45 20.97 -10.28
N GLN A 253 -2.56 20.26 -10.30
CA GLN A 253 -3.91 20.83 -10.34
C GLN A 253 -4.44 21.20 -8.95
N ARG A 254 -3.69 20.94 -7.88
CA ARG A 254 -4.10 21.19 -6.48
C ARG A 254 -5.43 20.52 -6.14
N LEU A 255 -5.59 19.25 -6.52
CA LEU A 255 -6.80 18.49 -6.28
C LEU A 255 -6.86 17.90 -4.85
N ALA A 256 -5.76 17.86 -4.14
CA ALA A 256 -5.70 17.52 -2.73
C ALA A 256 -5.44 18.76 -1.88
N ASP A 257 -6.21 18.93 -0.81
CA ASP A 257 -5.94 19.94 0.24
C ASP A 257 -4.62 19.59 0.93
N ILE A 258 -4.37 18.29 1.15
CA ILE A 258 -3.16 17.78 1.78
C ILE A 258 -2.53 16.70 0.88
N PRO A 259 -1.54 17.05 0.06
CA PRO A 259 -0.76 16.10 -0.71
C PRO A 259 0.46 15.61 0.10
N LEU A 260 0.52 14.33 0.44
CA LEU A 260 1.65 13.64 1.07
C LEU A 260 2.46 12.95 -0.04
N VAL A 261 3.68 13.43 -0.32
CA VAL A 261 4.45 12.97 -1.49
C VAL A 261 5.70 12.23 -1.04
N VAL A 262 5.81 10.96 -1.43
CA VAL A 262 7.03 10.16 -1.31
C VAL A 262 7.90 10.41 -2.53
N HIS A 263 8.96 11.17 -2.36
CA HIS A 263 9.91 11.51 -3.44
C HIS A 263 10.83 10.32 -3.75
N CYS A 264 10.34 9.41 -4.56
CA CYS A 264 11.02 8.25 -5.08
C CYS A 264 10.48 7.95 -6.48
N ASP A 265 11.28 7.35 -7.35
CA ASP A 265 10.91 6.96 -8.72
C ASP A 265 10.69 5.44 -8.88
N TYR A 266 10.72 4.69 -7.77
CA TYR A 266 10.53 3.26 -7.76
C TYR A 266 9.25 2.86 -7.00
N ILE A 267 8.29 2.30 -7.74
CA ILE A 267 6.92 2.07 -7.25
C ILE A 267 6.84 1.25 -5.95
N PRO A 268 7.52 0.09 -5.80
CA PRO A 268 7.46 -0.66 -4.54
C PRO A 268 7.91 0.15 -3.32
N ARG A 269 8.99 0.94 -3.45
CA ARG A 269 9.48 1.81 -2.36
C ARG A 269 8.46 2.90 -2.01
N ILE A 270 7.79 3.47 -3.03
CA ILE A 270 6.73 4.46 -2.81
C ILE A 270 5.61 3.84 -1.98
N GLN A 271 5.13 2.64 -2.35
CA GLN A 271 4.04 1.95 -1.66
C GLN A 271 4.40 1.59 -0.23
N GLU A 272 5.57 1.01 0.02
CA GLU A 272 6.07 0.67 1.35
C GLU A 272 6.16 1.88 2.29
N VAL A 273 6.57 3.04 1.79
CA VAL A 273 6.57 4.28 2.57
C VAL A 273 5.17 4.87 2.72
N GLN A 274 4.29 4.72 1.71
CA GLN A 274 2.87 5.09 1.84
C GLN A 274 2.17 4.27 2.92
N ALA A 275 2.51 2.97 3.06
CA ALA A 275 2.03 2.13 4.15
C ALA A 275 2.40 2.71 5.51
N SER A 276 3.65 3.09 5.72
CA SER A 276 4.07 3.76 6.96
C SER A 276 3.30 5.06 7.21
N ILE A 277 3.04 5.86 6.17
CA ILE A 277 2.30 7.13 6.34
C ILE A 277 0.88 6.84 6.84
N TYR A 278 0.15 5.91 6.23
CA TYR A 278 -1.23 5.68 6.68
C TYR A 278 -1.30 4.97 8.03
N HIS A 279 -0.36 4.11 8.38
CA HIS A 279 -0.26 3.53 9.72
C HIS A 279 0.01 4.61 10.78
N ILE A 280 0.96 5.52 10.55
CA ILE A 280 1.23 6.65 11.46
C ILE A 280 0.00 7.55 11.62
N ILE A 281 -0.74 7.83 10.53
CA ILE A 281 -2.01 8.56 10.61
C ILE A 281 -3.01 7.79 11.46
N ARG A 282 -3.16 6.48 11.25
CA ARG A 282 -4.08 5.62 12.01
C ARG A 282 -3.76 5.61 13.52
N GLU A 283 -2.48 5.48 13.87
CA GLU A 283 -2.01 5.58 15.27
C GLU A 283 -2.26 6.97 15.87
N SER A 284 -1.99 8.02 15.09
CA SER A 284 -2.23 9.40 15.51
C SER A 284 -3.70 9.67 15.80
N LEU A 285 -4.62 9.11 15.00
CA LEU A 285 -6.07 9.19 15.26
C LEU A 285 -6.44 8.55 16.60
N GLU A 286 -5.83 7.42 16.96
CA GLU A 286 -6.03 6.77 18.26
C GLU A 286 -5.55 7.65 19.42
N VAL A 287 -4.37 8.27 19.29
CA VAL A 287 -3.84 9.20 20.30
C VAL A 287 -4.76 10.42 20.48
N LEU A 288 -5.24 11.00 19.37
CA LEU A 288 -6.15 12.15 19.39
C LEU A 288 -7.49 11.78 20.03
N HIS A 289 -8.01 10.58 19.77
CA HIS A 289 -9.25 10.09 20.34
C HIS A 289 -9.12 9.92 21.87
N ARG A 290 -8.04 9.27 22.35
CA ARG A 290 -7.78 9.09 23.80
C ARG A 290 -7.54 10.40 24.53
N GLY A 291 -6.99 11.41 23.87
CA GLY A 291 -6.73 12.74 24.47
C GLY A 291 -8.01 13.55 24.72
N GLN A 292 -9.17 13.11 24.19
CA GLN A 292 -10.47 13.76 24.38
C GLN A 292 -11.39 13.02 25.35
N ALA A 293 -11.04 11.79 25.73
CA ALA A 293 -11.75 10.98 26.70
C ALA A 293 -11.25 11.27 28.12
#